data_d2ce2e64e8a8af85dd8030eefd00305d
#
_entry.id   d2ce2e64e8a8af85dd8030eefd00305d
#
_cell.length_a   1.000
_cell.length_b   1.000
_cell.length_c   1.000
_cell.angle_alpha   90.00
_cell.angle_beta   90.00
_cell.angle_gamma   90.00
#
_symmetry.space_group_name_H-M   'P 1'
#
loop_
_entity.id
_entity.type
_entity.pdbx_description
1 polymer ?
#
loop_
_entity_poly.entity_id
_entity_poly.type
_entity_poly.pdbx_seq_one_letter_code
_entity_poly.pdbx_strand_id
1 'polypeptide(L)'
;MNQTIKAALTALVLLALVWLAPSPALAMGFTPYGVFAAAAGVLSIGLLRWQRIHEAKRRHPQTDGPIAVIYKVHHLDLALASIVPAFVFARLAYCLARFSFYFLEMGAMSVLRTWEGGFMLYGAALGAMLGAGLLAKKRCASVAATLDEIAAPGMLAVAICRLGEWTTGEGVGAWIESEWLMRLPFAVMNEYEEWQLAVFLLEAAAALILLFVSLRVRQGKGARMLCALLLYACCQVVLESMRMDSCLKVGFVRVSQVLSALVILAVTAIRAWRTDGKRMMMSRAIPVLVCAGVIGIIEWALDKTTVNNLLLYAVMIAVCIFLGANGMHGLKRGLED
;
A
#
# COMPACT_ATOMS: atom_id res chain seq x y z
N MET A 1 -29.61 -4.10 -5.49
CA MET A 1 -29.20 -3.17 -6.57
C MET A 1 -28.83 -3.99 -7.79
N ASN A 2 -29.39 -3.66 -8.96
CA ASN A 2 -29.18 -4.38 -10.23
C ASN A 2 -27.67 -4.33 -10.61
N GLN A 3 -27.17 -5.34 -11.32
CA GLN A 3 -25.77 -5.42 -11.76
C GLN A 3 -25.37 -4.25 -12.65
N THR A 4 -26.26 -3.80 -13.52
CA THR A 4 -26.06 -2.64 -14.40
C THR A 4 -25.84 -1.36 -13.59
N ILE A 5 -26.62 -1.14 -12.54
CA ILE A 5 -26.49 0.03 -11.66
C ILE A 5 -25.15 -0.01 -10.91
N LYS A 6 -24.71 -1.20 -10.46
CA LYS A 6 -23.40 -1.36 -9.79
C LYS A 6 -22.24 -1.06 -10.74
N ALA A 7 -22.32 -1.57 -11.97
CA ALA A 7 -21.32 -1.28 -13.01
C ALA A 7 -21.26 0.21 -13.35
N ALA A 8 -22.40 0.85 -13.53
CA ALA A 8 -22.48 2.29 -13.79
C ALA A 8 -21.91 3.12 -12.63
N LEU A 9 -22.26 2.78 -11.39
CA LEU A 9 -21.72 3.46 -10.21
C LEU A 9 -20.20 3.27 -10.08
N THR A 10 -19.70 2.07 -10.36
CA THR A 10 -18.25 1.80 -10.36
C THR A 10 -17.54 2.63 -11.44
N ALA A 11 -18.10 2.68 -12.65
CA ALA A 11 -17.56 3.52 -13.74
C ALA A 11 -17.54 5.00 -13.36
N LEU A 12 -18.61 5.49 -12.73
CA LEU A 12 -18.69 6.88 -12.26
C LEU A 12 -17.61 7.19 -11.21
N VAL A 13 -17.38 6.29 -10.26
CA VAL A 13 -16.31 6.44 -9.25
C VAL A 13 -14.93 6.47 -9.91
N LEU A 14 -14.67 5.59 -10.87
CA LEU A 14 -13.40 5.56 -11.59
C LEU A 14 -13.18 6.82 -12.45
N LEU A 15 -14.23 7.33 -13.09
CA LEU A 15 -14.18 8.62 -13.80
C LEU A 15 -13.93 9.78 -12.83
N ALA A 16 -14.57 9.77 -11.66
CA ALA A 16 -14.32 10.80 -10.64
C ALA A 16 -12.85 10.82 -10.18
N LEU A 17 -12.18 9.66 -10.08
CA LEU A 17 -10.76 9.61 -9.76
C LEU A 17 -9.88 10.34 -10.78
N VAL A 18 -10.24 10.32 -12.07
CA VAL A 18 -9.50 11.04 -13.12
C VAL A 18 -9.53 12.55 -12.90
N TRP A 19 -10.63 13.08 -12.36
CA TRP A 19 -10.83 14.52 -12.14
C TRP A 19 -10.40 15.00 -10.76
N LEU A 20 -10.43 14.12 -9.75
CA LEU A 20 -10.13 14.45 -8.36
C LEU A 20 -8.72 14.07 -7.94
N ALA A 21 -7.96 13.42 -8.82
CA ALA A 21 -6.58 13.01 -8.56
C ALA A 21 -5.62 14.21 -8.63
N PRO A 22 -4.41 14.08 -8.07
CA PRO A 22 -3.38 15.12 -8.13
C PRO A 22 -3.11 15.62 -9.54
N SER A 23 -3.01 16.94 -9.69
CA SER A 23 -2.75 17.62 -10.95
C SER A 23 -1.50 18.48 -10.84
N PRO A 24 -0.55 18.40 -11.80
CA PRO A 24 0.60 19.30 -11.82
C PRO A 24 0.19 20.77 -11.97
N ALA A 25 -0.97 21.04 -12.58
CA ALA A 25 -1.52 22.40 -12.68
C ALA A 25 -2.22 22.89 -11.41
N LEU A 26 -2.24 22.09 -10.33
CA LEU A 26 -2.94 22.38 -9.06
C LEU A 26 -4.41 22.81 -9.25
N ALA A 27 -5.04 22.35 -10.32
CA ALA A 27 -6.42 22.68 -10.67
C ALA A 27 -7.25 21.40 -10.91
N MET A 28 -8.54 21.47 -10.58
CA MET A 28 -9.46 20.39 -10.88
C MET A 28 -9.60 20.22 -12.41
N GLY A 29 -9.38 19.00 -12.89
CA GLY A 29 -9.46 18.70 -14.30
C GLY A 29 -8.99 17.30 -14.64
N PHE A 30 -8.88 17.01 -15.93
CA PHE A 30 -8.31 15.76 -16.39
C PHE A 30 -6.83 15.68 -16.00
N THR A 31 -6.47 14.67 -15.23
CA THR A 31 -5.09 14.49 -14.75
C THR A 31 -4.48 13.20 -15.27
N PRO A 32 -3.22 13.23 -15.74
CA PRO A 32 -2.52 12.01 -16.14
C PRO A 32 -2.44 10.99 -14.98
N TYR A 33 -2.14 11.44 -13.76
CA TYR A 33 -2.14 10.58 -12.58
C TYR A 33 -3.50 9.92 -12.34
N GLY A 34 -4.59 10.66 -12.54
CA GLY A 34 -5.95 10.12 -12.40
C GLY A 34 -6.26 9.00 -13.37
N VAL A 35 -5.66 9.02 -14.57
CA VAL A 35 -5.76 7.90 -15.52
C VAL A 35 -5.11 6.64 -14.95
N PHE A 36 -3.91 6.77 -14.34
CA PHE A 36 -3.27 5.64 -13.65
C PHE A 36 -4.13 5.15 -12.48
N ALA A 37 -4.70 6.02 -11.68
CA ALA A 37 -5.59 5.64 -10.58
C ALA A 37 -6.86 4.92 -11.07
N ALA A 38 -7.47 5.39 -12.15
CA ALA A 38 -8.62 4.73 -12.76
C ALA A 38 -8.25 3.36 -13.36
N ALA A 39 -7.11 3.27 -14.07
CA ALA A 39 -6.58 2.02 -14.59
C ALA A 39 -6.27 1.02 -13.46
N ALA A 40 -5.68 1.49 -12.35
CA ALA A 40 -5.46 0.70 -11.15
C ALA A 40 -6.79 0.10 -10.63
N GLY A 41 -7.85 0.90 -10.57
CA GLY A 41 -9.18 0.45 -10.17
C GLY A 41 -9.74 -0.61 -11.11
N VAL A 42 -9.73 -0.37 -12.43
CA VAL A 42 -10.24 -1.33 -13.44
C VAL A 42 -9.50 -2.65 -13.37
N LEU A 43 -8.15 -2.61 -13.39
CA LEU A 43 -7.31 -3.81 -13.39
C LEU A 43 -7.41 -4.58 -12.06
N SER A 44 -7.53 -3.88 -10.93
CA SER A 44 -7.76 -4.52 -9.62
C SER A 44 -9.11 -5.22 -9.53
N ILE A 45 -10.17 -4.62 -10.10
CA ILE A 45 -11.49 -5.28 -10.20
C ILE A 45 -11.42 -6.50 -11.10
N GLY A 46 -10.72 -6.40 -12.22
CA GLY A 46 -10.47 -7.52 -13.14
C GLY A 46 -9.74 -8.67 -12.44
N LEU A 47 -8.67 -8.35 -11.69
CA LEU A 47 -7.90 -9.33 -10.92
C LEU A 47 -8.74 -9.97 -9.81
N LEU A 48 -9.53 -9.18 -9.08
CA LEU A 48 -10.45 -9.69 -8.04
C LEU A 48 -11.44 -10.70 -8.63
N ARG A 49 -12.04 -10.36 -9.80
CA ARG A 49 -12.95 -11.26 -10.50
C ARG A 49 -12.23 -12.53 -10.97
N TRP A 50 -11.06 -12.40 -11.57
CA TRP A 50 -10.24 -13.52 -12.02
C TRP A 50 -9.87 -14.47 -10.88
N GLN A 51 -9.41 -13.95 -9.74
CA GLN A 51 -9.10 -14.74 -8.55
C GLN A 51 -10.31 -15.56 -8.09
N ARG A 52 -11.48 -14.94 -8.01
CA ARG A 52 -12.73 -15.61 -7.60
C ARG A 52 -13.11 -16.73 -8.54
N ILE A 53 -13.01 -16.51 -9.86
CA ILE A 53 -13.27 -17.55 -10.87
C ILE A 53 -12.32 -18.72 -10.67
N HIS A 54 -11.02 -18.41 -10.52
CA HIS A 54 -9.99 -19.44 -10.41
C HIS A 54 -10.09 -20.24 -9.10
N GLU A 55 -10.38 -19.59 -7.99
CA GLU A 55 -10.58 -20.26 -6.70
C GLU A 55 -11.88 -21.05 -6.64
N ALA A 56 -12.96 -20.56 -7.26
CA ALA A 56 -14.22 -21.29 -7.36
C ALA A 56 -14.02 -22.60 -8.13
N LYS A 57 -13.34 -22.58 -9.26
CA LYS A 57 -13.01 -23.77 -10.05
C LYS A 57 -12.12 -24.76 -9.29
N ARG A 58 -11.18 -24.28 -8.47
CA ARG A 58 -10.33 -25.15 -7.64
C ARG A 58 -11.09 -25.84 -6.52
N ARG A 59 -12.05 -25.15 -5.88
CA ARG A 59 -12.81 -25.69 -4.74
C ARG A 59 -13.97 -26.57 -5.15
N HIS A 60 -14.58 -26.29 -6.30
CA HIS A 60 -15.77 -26.95 -6.80
C HIS A 60 -15.63 -27.27 -8.31
N PRO A 61 -14.80 -28.26 -8.68
CA PRO A 61 -14.52 -28.58 -10.08
C PRO A 61 -15.74 -29.07 -10.87
N GLN A 62 -16.81 -29.52 -10.17
CA GLN A 62 -18.01 -30.07 -10.81
C GLN A 62 -19.20 -29.09 -10.86
N THR A 63 -19.06 -27.87 -10.37
CA THR A 63 -20.16 -26.90 -10.38
C THR A 63 -20.02 -25.91 -11.53
N ASP A 64 -20.84 -26.07 -12.58
CA ASP A 64 -21.02 -25.07 -13.66
C ASP A 64 -21.94 -23.91 -13.26
N GLY A 65 -22.22 -23.75 -11.96
CA GLY A 65 -23.10 -22.72 -11.42
C GLY A 65 -22.48 -21.34 -11.43
N PRO A 66 -23.29 -20.25 -11.43
CA PRO A 66 -22.79 -18.90 -11.41
C PRO A 66 -21.99 -18.64 -10.13
N ILE A 67 -20.79 -18.04 -10.29
CA ILE A 67 -19.82 -17.72 -9.21
C ILE A 67 -20.45 -16.91 -8.07
N ALA A 68 -21.53 -16.17 -8.35
CA ALA A 68 -22.30 -15.41 -7.36
C ALA A 68 -22.87 -16.26 -6.22
N VAL A 69 -23.06 -17.57 -6.43
CA VAL A 69 -23.60 -18.49 -5.41
C VAL A 69 -22.54 -18.82 -4.35
N ILE A 70 -21.26 -18.76 -4.72
CA ILE A 70 -20.14 -19.15 -3.84
C ILE A 70 -19.70 -17.98 -2.93
N TYR A 71 -19.84 -16.73 -3.41
CA TYR A 71 -19.40 -15.54 -2.69
C TYR A 71 -20.59 -14.72 -2.18
N LYS A 72 -20.69 -14.53 -0.85
CA LYS A 72 -21.75 -13.71 -0.21
C LYS A 72 -21.68 -12.23 -0.58
N VAL A 73 -20.51 -11.73 -1.02
CA VAL A 73 -20.27 -10.36 -1.41
C VAL A 73 -20.02 -10.29 -2.91
N HIS A 74 -20.74 -9.46 -3.64
CA HIS A 74 -20.49 -9.26 -5.07
C HIS A 74 -19.15 -8.48 -5.29
N HIS A 75 -18.39 -8.81 -6.34
CA HIS A 75 -17.07 -8.20 -6.57
C HIS A 75 -17.13 -6.67 -6.77
N LEU A 76 -18.16 -6.14 -7.45
CA LEU A 76 -18.32 -4.69 -7.61
C LEU A 76 -18.70 -4.00 -6.28
N ASP A 77 -19.53 -4.64 -5.43
CA ASP A 77 -19.84 -4.10 -4.10
C ASP A 77 -18.56 -4.02 -3.25
N LEU A 78 -17.71 -5.05 -3.34
CA LEU A 78 -16.44 -5.07 -2.62
C LEU A 78 -15.46 -4.02 -3.16
N ALA A 79 -15.39 -3.86 -4.48
CA ALA A 79 -14.55 -2.84 -5.10
C ALA A 79 -14.97 -1.43 -4.67
N LEU A 80 -16.26 -1.09 -4.76
CA LEU A 80 -16.79 0.21 -4.32
C LEU A 80 -16.56 0.45 -2.82
N ALA A 81 -16.82 -0.57 -1.99
CA ALA A 81 -16.60 -0.50 -0.55
C ALA A 81 -15.13 -0.36 -0.17
N SER A 82 -14.20 -0.71 -1.05
CA SER A 82 -12.76 -0.54 -0.83
C SER A 82 -12.24 0.77 -1.42
N ILE A 83 -12.56 1.08 -2.68
CA ILE A 83 -11.98 2.22 -3.42
C ILE A 83 -12.42 3.56 -2.81
N VAL A 84 -13.71 3.73 -2.54
CA VAL A 84 -14.23 5.01 -2.04
C VAL A 84 -13.65 5.36 -0.66
N PRO A 85 -13.70 4.46 0.36
CA PRO A 85 -13.04 4.77 1.63
C PRO A 85 -11.52 4.88 1.51
N ALA A 86 -10.86 4.12 0.61
CA ALA A 86 -9.43 4.27 0.38
C ALA A 86 -9.07 5.70 -0.02
N PHE A 87 -9.76 6.26 -0.99
CA PHE A 87 -9.54 7.63 -1.45
C PHE A 87 -9.77 8.66 -0.32
N VAL A 88 -10.88 8.54 0.39
CA VAL A 88 -11.23 9.47 1.48
C VAL A 88 -10.22 9.39 2.62
N PHE A 89 -9.88 8.17 3.07
CA PHE A 89 -8.93 7.99 4.17
C PHE A 89 -7.49 8.35 3.80
N ALA A 90 -7.09 8.14 2.53
CA ALA A 90 -5.79 8.58 2.06
C ALA A 90 -5.62 10.10 2.20
N ARG A 91 -6.62 10.87 1.80
CA ARG A 91 -6.64 12.33 1.93
C ARG A 91 -6.71 12.78 3.39
N LEU A 92 -7.63 12.22 4.16
CA LEU A 92 -7.78 12.55 5.57
C LEU A 92 -6.51 12.27 6.37
N ALA A 93 -5.86 11.12 6.18
CA ALA A 93 -4.63 10.77 6.86
C ALA A 93 -3.49 11.77 6.56
N TYR A 94 -3.37 12.21 5.30
CA TYR A 94 -2.39 13.23 4.93
C TYR A 94 -2.69 14.59 5.56
N CYS A 95 -3.95 15.04 5.50
CA CYS A 95 -4.35 16.31 6.10
C CYS A 95 -4.18 16.30 7.62
N LEU A 96 -4.45 15.17 8.30
CA LEU A 96 -4.20 15.02 9.73
C LEU A 96 -2.71 15.02 10.06
N ALA A 97 -1.85 14.43 9.22
CA ALA A 97 -0.40 14.48 9.40
C ALA A 97 0.17 15.90 9.22
N ARG A 98 -0.52 16.76 8.45
CA ARG A 98 -0.22 18.19 8.29
C ARG A 98 -1.30 19.07 8.92
N PHE A 99 -1.71 18.73 10.12
CA PHE A 99 -2.85 19.37 10.79
C PHE A 99 -2.77 20.90 10.81
N SER A 100 -1.64 21.46 11.24
CA SER A 100 -1.45 22.93 11.31
C SER A 100 -1.71 23.59 9.96
N PHE A 101 -1.12 23.07 8.90
CA PHE A 101 -1.27 23.61 7.56
C PHE A 101 -2.71 23.59 7.05
N TYR A 102 -3.38 22.42 7.11
CA TYR A 102 -4.72 22.27 6.54
C TYR A 102 -5.84 22.87 7.39
N PHE A 103 -5.73 22.84 8.73
CA PHE A 103 -6.83 23.25 9.60
C PHE A 103 -6.62 24.63 10.22
N LEU A 104 -5.37 25.08 10.44
CA LEU A 104 -5.10 26.35 11.08
C LEU A 104 -4.72 27.44 10.07
N GLU A 105 -3.93 27.11 9.02
CA GLU A 105 -3.47 28.11 8.05
C GLU A 105 -4.40 28.23 6.84
N MET A 106 -4.71 27.10 6.16
CA MET A 106 -5.52 27.08 4.92
C MET A 106 -7.03 26.97 5.17
N GLY A 107 -7.42 26.58 6.37
CA GLY A 107 -8.82 26.32 6.75
C GLY A 107 -9.34 24.95 6.33
N ALA A 108 -10.28 24.40 7.10
CA ALA A 108 -10.77 23.01 6.96
C ALA A 108 -11.31 22.65 5.56
N MET A 109 -11.81 23.62 4.79
CA MET A 109 -12.30 23.39 3.42
C MET A 109 -11.18 23.01 2.43
N SER A 110 -9.92 23.30 2.74
CA SER A 110 -8.76 22.89 1.94
C SER A 110 -8.58 21.38 1.85
N VAL A 111 -9.12 20.62 2.79
CA VAL A 111 -9.16 19.14 2.78
C VAL A 111 -9.84 18.61 1.52
N LEU A 112 -10.82 19.32 0.99
CA LEU A 112 -11.57 18.95 -0.22
C LEU A 112 -10.82 19.21 -1.52
N ARG A 113 -9.70 19.96 -1.49
CA ARG A 113 -8.88 20.25 -2.66
C ARG A 113 -7.96 19.06 -2.98
N THR A 114 -8.55 17.96 -3.42
CA THR A 114 -7.84 16.72 -3.68
C THR A 114 -6.90 16.79 -4.88
N TRP A 115 -7.18 17.68 -5.82
CA TRP A 115 -6.33 17.95 -7.00
C TRP A 115 -4.98 18.62 -6.68
N GLU A 116 -4.82 19.18 -5.50
CA GLU A 116 -3.54 19.72 -5.02
C GLU A 116 -2.59 18.61 -4.53
N GLY A 117 -2.99 17.35 -4.62
CA GLY A 117 -2.21 16.22 -4.14
C GLY A 117 -2.35 15.98 -2.64
N GLY A 118 -1.37 15.31 -2.05
CA GLY A 118 -1.36 15.02 -0.62
C GLY A 118 -2.26 13.85 -0.26
N PHE A 119 -1.83 12.67 -0.61
CA PHE A 119 -2.45 11.40 -0.26
C PHE A 119 -1.46 10.51 0.49
N MET A 120 -1.96 9.74 1.45
CA MET A 120 -1.15 8.84 2.25
C MET A 120 -1.58 7.39 1.99
N LEU A 121 -0.65 6.56 1.54
CA LEU A 121 -0.93 5.17 1.18
C LEU A 121 -1.45 4.34 2.37
N TYR A 122 -0.92 4.53 3.57
CA TYR A 122 -1.41 3.83 4.76
C TYR A 122 -2.84 4.22 5.13
N GLY A 123 -3.20 5.49 4.87
CA GLY A 123 -4.60 5.93 4.96
C GLY A 123 -5.49 5.20 3.95
N ALA A 124 -5.03 5.09 2.68
CA ALA A 124 -5.75 4.34 1.65
C ALA A 124 -5.95 2.86 2.04
N ALA A 125 -4.90 2.19 2.51
CA ALA A 125 -4.96 0.80 2.94
C ALA A 125 -5.94 0.60 4.11
N LEU A 126 -5.89 1.49 5.10
CA LEU A 126 -6.83 1.48 6.23
C LEU A 126 -8.28 1.67 5.77
N GLY A 127 -8.53 2.67 4.92
CA GLY A 127 -9.86 2.94 4.36
C GLY A 127 -10.41 1.76 3.56
N ALA A 128 -9.58 1.15 2.69
CA ALA A 128 -9.97 -0.04 1.91
C ALA A 128 -10.32 -1.21 2.82
N MET A 129 -9.51 -1.49 3.84
CA MET A 129 -9.76 -2.58 4.79
C MET A 129 -11.01 -2.33 5.64
N LEU A 130 -11.22 -1.10 6.11
CA LEU A 130 -12.41 -0.74 6.88
C LEU A 130 -13.68 -0.90 6.03
N GLY A 131 -13.69 -0.37 4.82
CA GLY A 131 -14.84 -0.47 3.92
C GLY A 131 -15.17 -1.92 3.54
N ALA A 132 -14.16 -2.72 3.17
CA ALA A 132 -14.32 -4.14 2.88
C ALA A 132 -14.80 -4.92 4.13
N GLY A 133 -14.24 -4.63 5.29
CA GLY A 133 -14.62 -5.27 6.55
C GLY A 133 -16.05 -4.96 6.99
N LEU A 134 -16.47 -3.71 6.85
CA LEU A 134 -17.86 -3.29 7.14
C LEU A 134 -18.86 -3.95 6.19
N LEU A 135 -18.52 -4.00 4.89
CA LEU A 135 -19.35 -4.71 3.91
C LEU A 135 -19.45 -6.20 4.22
N ALA A 136 -18.33 -6.84 4.58
CA ALA A 136 -18.31 -8.26 4.97
C ALA A 136 -19.22 -8.51 6.16
N LYS A 137 -19.14 -7.70 7.23
CA LYS A 137 -20.05 -7.79 8.39
C LYS A 137 -21.50 -7.62 7.99
N LYS A 138 -21.83 -6.62 7.18
CA LYS A 138 -23.20 -6.36 6.69
C LYS A 138 -23.76 -7.52 5.87
N ARG A 139 -22.92 -8.28 5.19
CA ARG A 139 -23.29 -9.44 4.37
C ARG A 139 -23.15 -10.79 5.08
N CYS A 140 -22.88 -10.79 6.39
CA CYS A 140 -22.61 -11.99 7.18
C CYS A 140 -21.50 -12.87 6.56
N ALA A 141 -20.48 -12.23 5.96
CA ALA A 141 -19.30 -12.87 5.40
C ALA A 141 -18.13 -12.79 6.38
N SER A 142 -17.14 -13.68 6.23
CA SER A 142 -15.91 -13.61 7.02
C SER A 142 -15.09 -12.37 6.65
N VAL A 143 -14.85 -11.48 7.62
CA VAL A 143 -14.02 -10.29 7.42
C VAL A 143 -12.61 -10.66 7.00
N ALA A 144 -12.00 -11.65 7.65
CA ALA A 144 -10.66 -12.10 7.35
C ALA A 144 -10.51 -12.63 5.91
N ALA A 145 -11.48 -13.45 5.45
CA ALA A 145 -11.49 -13.97 4.09
C ALA A 145 -11.71 -12.84 3.06
N THR A 146 -12.60 -11.88 3.36
CA THR A 146 -12.85 -10.72 2.48
C THR A 146 -11.63 -9.81 2.36
N LEU A 147 -10.88 -9.62 3.45
CA LEU A 147 -9.62 -8.87 3.41
C LEU A 147 -8.56 -9.59 2.58
N ASP A 148 -8.47 -10.92 2.67
CA ASP A 148 -7.57 -11.71 1.84
C ASP A 148 -7.85 -11.57 0.34
N GLU A 149 -9.13 -11.39 -0.04
CA GLU A 149 -9.54 -11.22 -1.44
C GLU A 149 -9.03 -9.89 -2.02
N ILE A 150 -8.99 -8.80 -1.23
CA ILE A 150 -8.55 -7.48 -1.69
C ILE A 150 -7.02 -7.29 -1.58
N ALA A 151 -6.29 -8.18 -0.94
CA ALA A 151 -4.85 -8.02 -0.71
C ALA A 151 -4.04 -7.94 -2.01
N ALA A 152 -4.19 -8.92 -2.91
CA ALA A 152 -3.47 -8.91 -4.18
C ALA A 152 -3.96 -7.82 -5.16
N PRO A 153 -5.28 -7.58 -5.35
CA PRO A 153 -5.76 -6.41 -6.07
C PRO A 153 -5.23 -5.09 -5.51
N GLY A 154 -5.09 -4.97 -4.19
CA GLY A 154 -4.49 -3.81 -3.54
C GLY A 154 -3.02 -3.60 -3.91
N MET A 155 -2.21 -4.67 -3.96
CA MET A 155 -0.82 -4.58 -4.41
C MET A 155 -0.72 -4.16 -5.88
N LEU A 156 -1.63 -4.64 -6.74
CA LEU A 156 -1.70 -4.20 -8.14
C LEU A 156 -2.03 -2.71 -8.23
N ALA A 157 -3.01 -2.25 -7.45
CA ALA A 157 -3.37 -0.84 -7.41
C ALA A 157 -2.18 0.03 -6.96
N VAL A 158 -1.47 -0.38 -5.91
CA VAL A 158 -0.25 0.31 -5.46
C VAL A 158 0.78 0.39 -6.58
N ALA A 159 1.09 -0.73 -7.25
CA ALA A 159 2.07 -0.75 -8.33
C ALA A 159 1.73 0.25 -9.44
N ILE A 160 0.47 0.28 -9.88
CA ILE A 160 0.04 1.17 -10.97
C ILE A 160 0.03 2.63 -10.52
N CYS A 161 -0.43 2.93 -9.30
CA CYS A 161 -0.41 4.29 -8.76
C CYS A 161 1.03 4.79 -8.57
N ARG A 162 1.97 3.93 -8.15
CA ARG A 162 3.40 4.29 -8.07
C ARG A 162 3.98 4.62 -9.45
N LEU A 163 3.64 3.86 -10.50
CA LEU A 163 4.02 4.24 -11.87
C LEU A 163 3.43 5.60 -12.28
N GLY A 164 2.24 5.93 -11.79
CA GLY A 164 1.59 7.23 -12.03
C GLY A 164 2.35 8.42 -11.43
N GLU A 165 3.15 8.24 -10.36
CA GLU A 165 3.94 9.30 -9.73
C GLU A 165 4.93 9.96 -10.70
N TRP A 166 5.33 9.25 -11.76
CA TRP A 166 6.10 9.84 -12.86
C TRP A 166 5.41 11.09 -13.46
N THR A 167 4.10 11.12 -13.50
CA THR A 167 3.34 12.24 -14.09
C THR A 167 3.23 13.45 -13.16
N THR A 168 3.54 13.29 -11.89
CA THR A 168 3.52 14.37 -10.87
C THR A 168 4.93 14.81 -10.45
N GLY A 169 5.97 14.11 -10.94
CA GLY A 169 7.36 14.36 -10.53
C GLY A 169 7.65 13.93 -9.08
N GLU A 170 6.77 13.15 -8.47
CA GLU A 170 6.96 12.59 -7.13
C GLU A 170 7.68 11.24 -7.17
N GLY A 171 8.14 10.77 -6.03
CA GLY A 171 8.77 9.45 -5.91
C GLY A 171 10.20 9.40 -6.44
N VAL A 172 10.92 10.51 -6.47
CA VAL A 172 12.31 10.60 -6.89
C VAL A 172 13.27 10.55 -5.69
N GLY A 173 14.45 10.00 -5.94
CA GLY A 173 15.52 9.82 -4.95
C GLY A 173 16.75 10.65 -5.26
N ALA A 174 17.91 10.16 -4.81
CA ALA A 174 19.19 10.85 -4.93
C ALA A 174 19.58 11.18 -6.38
N TRP A 175 20.34 12.24 -6.53
CA TRP A 175 20.97 12.65 -7.79
C TRP A 175 21.96 11.58 -8.28
N ILE A 176 22.00 11.36 -9.57
CA ILE A 176 22.88 10.36 -10.21
C ILE A 176 23.92 11.12 -11.05
N GLU A 177 25.18 11.01 -10.65
CA GLU A 177 26.31 11.60 -11.35
C GLU A 177 27.05 10.59 -12.24
N SER A 178 26.89 9.29 -11.95
CA SER A 178 27.60 8.22 -12.67
C SER A 178 26.92 7.87 -13.98
N GLU A 179 27.61 7.98 -15.11
CA GLU A 179 27.12 7.63 -16.45
C GLU A 179 26.58 6.18 -16.53
N TRP A 180 27.18 5.26 -15.78
CA TRP A 180 26.71 3.87 -15.74
C TRP A 180 25.33 3.76 -15.08
N LEU A 181 25.10 4.49 -13.99
CA LEU A 181 23.80 4.51 -13.30
C LEU A 181 22.71 5.20 -14.13
N MET A 182 23.08 6.23 -14.91
CA MET A 182 22.14 6.93 -15.80
C MET A 182 21.55 6.01 -16.89
N ARG A 183 22.27 4.94 -17.26
CA ARG A 183 21.80 3.95 -18.25
C ARG A 183 20.84 2.91 -17.69
N LEU A 184 20.64 2.88 -16.39
CA LEU A 184 19.75 1.91 -15.74
C LEU A 184 18.28 2.33 -15.87
N PRO A 185 17.34 1.39 -15.93
CA PRO A 185 15.93 1.68 -16.16
C PRO A 185 15.26 2.46 -14.99
N PHE A 186 15.93 2.59 -13.86
CA PHE A 186 15.48 3.34 -12.69
C PHE A 186 16.17 4.70 -12.51
N ALA A 187 16.80 5.22 -13.57
CA ALA A 187 17.26 6.59 -13.66
C ALA A 187 16.25 7.40 -14.49
N VAL A 188 15.87 8.57 -14.02
CA VAL A 188 14.96 9.48 -14.71
C VAL A 188 15.56 10.88 -14.72
N MET A 189 15.43 11.57 -15.84
CA MET A 189 15.90 12.95 -16.00
C MET A 189 14.76 13.90 -15.63
N ASN A 190 15.05 14.91 -14.83
CA ASN A 190 14.11 15.96 -14.46
C ASN A 190 14.04 17.08 -15.52
N GLU A 191 13.21 18.10 -15.28
CA GLU A 191 13.05 19.27 -16.16
C GLU A 191 14.32 20.15 -16.27
N TYR A 192 15.30 19.97 -15.35
CA TYR A 192 16.57 20.69 -15.31
C TYR A 192 17.72 19.89 -15.94
N GLU A 193 17.41 18.81 -16.69
CA GLU A 193 18.40 17.92 -17.30
C GLU A 193 19.29 17.15 -16.29
N GLU A 194 18.85 17.03 -15.03
CA GLU A 194 19.57 16.34 -13.99
C GLU A 194 19.00 14.92 -13.78
N TRP A 195 19.88 13.94 -13.63
CA TRP A 195 19.48 12.55 -13.42
C TRP A 195 19.21 12.26 -11.96
N GLN A 196 18.07 11.60 -11.69
CA GLN A 196 17.63 11.20 -10.37
C GLN A 196 17.24 9.73 -10.34
N LEU A 197 17.34 9.11 -9.15
CA LEU A 197 16.87 7.77 -8.92
C LEU A 197 15.34 7.74 -8.94
N ALA A 198 14.73 6.96 -9.82
CA ALA A 198 13.28 6.77 -9.90
C ALA A 198 12.81 5.78 -8.83
N VAL A 199 12.69 6.23 -7.58
CA VAL A 199 12.26 5.38 -6.47
C VAL A 199 10.83 4.87 -6.68
N PHE A 200 9.96 5.64 -7.33
CA PHE A 200 8.61 5.22 -7.72
C PHE A 200 8.60 3.93 -8.56
N LEU A 201 9.61 3.73 -9.44
CA LEU A 201 9.75 2.48 -10.21
C LEU A 201 10.15 1.31 -9.31
N LEU A 202 11.04 1.54 -8.34
CA LEU A 202 11.44 0.51 -7.38
C LEU A 202 10.24 0.14 -6.47
N GLU A 203 9.44 1.12 -6.05
CA GLU A 203 8.22 0.90 -5.28
C GLU A 203 7.16 0.13 -6.10
N ALA A 204 6.99 0.48 -7.37
CA ALA A 204 6.10 -0.25 -8.28
C ALA A 204 6.56 -1.69 -8.49
N ALA A 205 7.86 -1.92 -8.72
CA ALA A 205 8.44 -3.25 -8.86
C ALA A 205 8.28 -4.08 -7.58
N ALA A 206 8.54 -3.50 -6.40
CA ALA A 206 8.32 -4.15 -5.12
C ALA A 206 6.84 -4.55 -4.95
N ALA A 207 5.90 -3.65 -5.24
CA ALA A 207 4.46 -3.93 -5.17
C ALA A 207 4.04 -5.06 -6.15
N LEU A 208 4.61 -5.11 -7.36
CA LEU A 208 4.38 -6.20 -8.31
C LEU A 208 4.93 -7.54 -7.80
N ILE A 209 6.13 -7.56 -7.23
CA ILE A 209 6.68 -8.77 -6.60
C ILE A 209 5.75 -9.25 -5.47
N LEU A 210 5.29 -8.33 -4.63
CA LEU A 210 4.39 -8.63 -3.52
C LEU A 210 2.99 -9.05 -3.99
N LEU A 211 2.53 -8.57 -5.14
CA LEU A 211 1.33 -9.10 -5.81
C LEU A 211 1.48 -10.60 -6.07
N PHE A 212 2.58 -11.01 -6.71
CA PHE A 212 2.81 -12.44 -7.02
C PHE A 212 3.02 -13.28 -5.75
N VAL A 213 3.70 -12.75 -4.74
CA VAL A 213 3.83 -13.41 -3.44
C VAL A 213 2.45 -13.58 -2.79
N SER A 214 1.62 -12.52 -2.79
CA SER A 214 0.26 -12.56 -2.25
C SER A 214 -0.62 -13.62 -2.92
N LEU A 215 -0.52 -13.75 -4.25
CA LEU A 215 -1.28 -14.75 -5.00
C LEU A 215 -0.90 -16.20 -4.63
N ARG A 216 0.33 -16.43 -4.15
CA ARG A 216 0.79 -17.76 -3.71
C ARG A 216 0.38 -18.10 -2.27
N VAL A 217 0.07 -17.09 -1.45
CA VAL A 217 -0.42 -17.31 -0.08
C VAL A 217 -1.88 -17.78 -0.15
N ARG A 218 -2.18 -18.90 0.53
CA ARG A 218 -3.55 -19.43 0.58
C ARG A 218 -4.50 -18.44 1.23
N GLN A 219 -5.68 -18.25 0.65
CA GLN A 219 -6.74 -17.42 1.24
C GLN A 219 -7.37 -18.13 2.43
N GLY A 220 -7.71 -17.36 3.43
CA GLY A 220 -8.38 -17.78 4.64
C GLY A 220 -7.74 -17.19 5.89
N LYS A 221 -8.50 -17.04 6.92
CA LYS A 221 -8.03 -16.51 8.22
C LYS A 221 -7.30 -15.14 8.16
N GLY A 222 -7.30 -14.41 7.03
CA GLY A 222 -6.61 -13.11 6.86
C GLY A 222 -5.10 -13.22 6.62
N ALA A 223 -4.59 -14.39 6.28
CA ALA A 223 -3.15 -14.63 6.14
C ALA A 223 -2.53 -13.90 4.96
N ARG A 224 -3.24 -13.82 3.82
CA ARG A 224 -2.78 -13.12 2.61
C ARG A 224 -2.66 -11.62 2.85
N MET A 225 -3.66 -11.02 3.50
CA MET A 225 -3.63 -9.59 3.85
C MET A 225 -2.50 -9.27 4.83
N LEU A 226 -2.34 -10.06 5.89
CA LEU A 226 -1.27 -9.86 6.86
C LEU A 226 0.11 -10.01 6.23
N CYS A 227 0.28 -10.98 5.30
CA CYS A 227 1.52 -11.15 4.54
C CYS A 227 1.81 -9.92 3.67
N ALA A 228 0.82 -9.47 2.89
CA ALA A 228 0.96 -8.30 2.02
C ALA A 228 1.34 -7.04 2.81
N LEU A 229 0.63 -6.76 3.92
CA LEU A 229 0.90 -5.61 4.78
C LEU A 229 2.31 -5.67 5.40
N LEU A 230 2.72 -6.85 5.92
CA LEU A 230 4.03 -7.02 6.53
C LEU A 230 5.15 -6.77 5.54
N LEU A 231 5.12 -7.48 4.41
CA LEU A 231 6.19 -7.39 3.42
C LEU A 231 6.24 -6.01 2.76
N TYR A 232 5.08 -5.42 2.47
CA TYR A 232 5.04 -4.06 1.95
C TYR A 232 5.62 -3.05 2.94
N ALA A 233 5.26 -3.14 4.22
CA ALA A 233 5.81 -2.26 5.25
C ALA A 233 7.34 -2.41 5.38
N CYS A 234 7.90 -3.63 5.29
CA CYS A 234 9.33 -3.86 5.27
C CYS A 234 10.01 -3.22 4.05
N CYS A 235 9.43 -3.35 2.85
CA CYS A 235 9.95 -2.70 1.64
C CYS A 235 9.86 -1.17 1.75
N GLN A 236 8.74 -0.65 2.26
CA GLN A 236 8.49 0.79 2.35
C GLN A 236 9.47 1.49 3.31
N VAL A 237 9.92 0.83 4.38
CA VAL A 237 10.96 1.41 5.27
C VAL A 237 12.21 1.79 4.47
N VAL A 238 12.68 0.89 3.61
CA VAL A 238 13.89 1.12 2.80
C VAL A 238 13.64 2.11 1.67
N LEU A 239 12.57 1.90 0.90
CA LEU A 239 12.27 2.71 -0.28
C LEU A 239 11.95 4.16 0.08
N GLU A 240 11.22 4.38 1.17
CA GLU A 240 10.94 5.71 1.67
C GLU A 240 12.22 6.45 2.10
N SER A 241 13.21 5.74 2.68
CA SER A 241 14.51 6.33 3.04
C SER A 241 15.28 6.83 1.81
N MET A 242 15.09 6.19 0.65
CA MET A 242 15.74 6.58 -0.61
C MET A 242 15.08 7.78 -1.30
N ARG A 243 13.86 8.15 -0.94
CA ARG A 243 13.14 9.30 -1.54
C ARG A 243 13.76 10.63 -1.08
N MET A 244 13.85 11.60 -1.98
CA MET A 244 14.33 12.97 -1.70
C MET A 244 13.26 14.04 -1.93
N ASP A 245 12.09 13.65 -2.41
CA ASP A 245 10.95 14.54 -2.58
C ASP A 245 10.38 15.06 -1.24
N SER A 246 9.40 15.96 -1.29
CA SER A 246 8.80 16.64 -0.14
C SER A 246 7.97 15.69 0.74
N CYS A 247 8.67 14.78 1.45
CA CYS A 247 8.03 13.84 2.35
C CYS A 247 7.69 14.48 3.69
N LEU A 248 6.61 13.99 4.30
CA LEU A 248 6.28 14.31 5.68
C LEU A 248 7.33 13.73 6.63
N LYS A 249 8.01 14.61 7.38
CA LYS A 249 9.03 14.23 8.36
C LYS A 249 8.62 14.64 9.77
N VAL A 250 8.94 13.78 10.74
CA VAL A 250 8.91 14.09 12.16
C VAL A 250 10.36 13.98 12.67
N GLY A 251 11.02 15.11 12.81
CA GLY A 251 12.46 15.15 13.03
C GLY A 251 13.23 14.62 11.80
N PHE A 252 14.05 13.60 11.99
CA PHE A 252 14.83 12.92 10.94
C PHE A 252 14.10 11.68 10.35
N VAL A 253 13.00 11.23 10.97
CA VAL A 253 12.25 10.05 10.52
C VAL A 253 11.04 10.48 9.68
N ARG A 254 10.75 9.74 8.62
CA ARG A 254 9.58 10.00 7.78
C ARG A 254 8.33 9.37 8.35
N VAL A 255 7.19 10.06 8.23
CA VAL A 255 5.89 9.58 8.74
C VAL A 255 5.54 8.19 8.18
N SER A 256 5.82 7.94 6.89
CA SER A 256 5.58 6.64 6.27
C SER A 256 6.39 5.51 6.91
N GLN A 257 7.61 5.78 7.36
CA GLN A 257 8.45 4.79 8.06
C GLN A 257 7.90 4.47 9.46
N VAL A 258 7.43 5.49 10.19
CA VAL A 258 6.77 5.28 11.49
C VAL A 258 5.52 4.43 11.32
N LEU A 259 4.70 4.72 10.30
CA LEU A 259 3.51 3.93 10.00
C LEU A 259 3.86 2.50 9.57
N SER A 260 4.95 2.31 8.80
CA SER A 260 5.48 0.98 8.46
C SER A 260 5.85 0.19 9.71
N ALA A 261 6.58 0.80 10.65
CA ALA A 261 6.95 0.17 11.91
C ALA A 261 5.71 -0.21 12.75
N LEU A 262 4.69 0.66 12.79
CA LEU A 262 3.42 0.36 13.45
C LEU A 262 2.67 -0.81 12.79
N VAL A 263 2.67 -0.88 11.45
CA VAL A 263 2.05 -2.00 10.71
C VAL A 263 2.80 -3.30 10.99
N ILE A 264 4.13 -3.31 10.98
CA ILE A 264 4.95 -4.49 11.30
C ILE A 264 4.65 -4.97 12.73
N LEU A 265 4.59 -4.04 13.68
CA LEU A 265 4.27 -4.34 15.08
C LEU A 265 2.86 -4.91 15.22
N ALA A 266 1.85 -4.27 14.59
CA ALA A 266 0.46 -4.72 14.63
C ALA A 266 0.29 -6.11 14.01
N VAL A 267 0.89 -6.38 12.84
CA VAL A 267 0.84 -7.69 12.19
C VAL A 267 1.51 -8.74 13.06
N THR A 268 2.66 -8.43 13.65
CA THR A 268 3.37 -9.34 14.56
C THR A 268 2.54 -9.65 15.82
N ALA A 269 1.91 -8.63 16.40
CA ALA A 269 1.04 -8.77 17.57
C ALA A 269 -0.21 -9.62 17.26
N ILE A 270 -0.91 -9.33 16.14
CA ILE A 270 -2.09 -10.11 15.71
C ILE A 270 -1.72 -11.59 15.52
N ARG A 271 -0.57 -11.86 14.93
CA ARG A 271 -0.07 -13.21 14.72
C ARG A 271 0.23 -13.91 16.05
N ALA A 272 1.06 -13.28 16.88
CA ALA A 272 1.43 -13.84 18.18
C ALA A 272 0.20 -14.16 19.05
N TRP A 273 -0.82 -13.29 18.98
CA TRP A 273 -2.08 -13.53 19.69
C TRP A 273 -2.84 -14.76 19.16
N ARG A 274 -2.81 -14.98 17.83
CA ARG A 274 -3.50 -16.11 17.19
C ARG A 274 -2.82 -17.47 17.42
N THR A 275 -1.47 -17.47 17.49
CA THR A 275 -0.68 -18.71 17.58
C THR A 275 -0.27 -19.05 19.01
N ASP A 276 0.20 -18.09 19.78
CA ASP A 276 0.94 -18.35 21.01
C ASP A 276 0.28 -17.71 22.26
N GLY A 277 -0.82 -16.98 22.06
CA GLY A 277 -1.53 -16.29 23.12
C GLY A 277 -0.84 -15.01 23.63
N LYS A 278 -1.48 -14.32 24.60
CA LYS A 278 -1.08 -12.99 25.06
C LYS A 278 0.35 -12.92 25.66
N ARG A 279 0.81 -13.98 26.32
CA ARG A 279 2.12 -13.97 27.01
C ARG A 279 3.29 -13.91 26.02
N MET A 280 3.16 -14.58 24.89
CA MET A 280 4.19 -14.60 23.85
C MET A 280 4.14 -13.37 22.93
N MET A 281 3.05 -12.63 22.91
CA MET A 281 2.92 -11.41 22.11
C MET A 281 4.01 -10.38 22.48
N MET A 282 4.27 -10.22 23.78
CA MET A 282 5.26 -9.25 24.28
C MET A 282 6.69 -9.64 23.90
N SER A 283 7.05 -10.95 24.03
CA SER A 283 8.38 -11.41 23.64
C SER A 283 8.65 -11.28 22.14
N ARG A 284 7.62 -11.38 21.29
CA ARG A 284 7.76 -11.18 19.84
C ARG A 284 7.72 -9.73 19.39
N ALA A 285 7.15 -8.83 20.21
CA ALA A 285 7.18 -7.40 19.96
C ALA A 285 8.57 -6.79 20.20
N ILE A 286 9.33 -7.32 21.16
CA ILE A 286 10.66 -6.81 21.52
C ILE A 286 11.64 -6.78 20.32
N PRO A 287 11.82 -7.87 19.52
CA PRO A 287 12.68 -7.81 18.36
C PRO A 287 12.25 -6.76 17.33
N VAL A 288 10.93 -6.56 17.15
CA VAL A 288 10.41 -5.54 16.23
C VAL A 288 10.76 -4.14 16.72
N LEU A 289 10.62 -3.88 18.03
CA LEU A 289 10.97 -2.58 18.62
C LEU A 289 12.47 -2.32 18.56
N VAL A 290 13.31 -3.34 18.81
CA VAL A 290 14.76 -3.24 18.66
C VAL A 290 15.12 -2.92 17.20
N CYS A 291 14.56 -3.64 16.24
CA CYS A 291 14.77 -3.37 14.82
C CYS A 291 14.32 -1.96 14.42
N ALA A 292 13.18 -1.49 14.93
CA ALA A 292 12.71 -0.12 14.71
C ALA A 292 13.68 0.92 15.27
N GLY A 293 14.27 0.66 16.46
CA GLY A 293 15.31 1.50 17.02
C GLY A 293 16.59 1.52 16.16
N VAL A 294 17.03 0.37 15.66
CA VAL A 294 18.18 0.27 14.74
C VAL A 294 17.91 1.05 13.45
N ILE A 295 16.72 0.92 12.84
CA ILE A 295 16.33 1.69 11.67
C ILE A 295 16.35 3.20 11.96
N GLY A 296 15.84 3.63 13.12
CA GLY A 296 15.90 5.02 13.53
C GLY A 296 17.34 5.55 13.67
N ILE A 297 18.27 4.75 14.22
CA ILE A 297 19.68 5.11 14.28
C ILE A 297 20.29 5.22 12.87
N ILE A 298 19.94 4.31 11.97
CA ILE A 298 20.41 4.36 10.57
C ILE A 298 19.90 5.63 9.87
N GLU A 299 18.64 5.99 10.02
CA GLU A 299 18.06 7.23 9.46
C GLU A 299 18.78 8.48 10.02
N TRP A 300 19.05 8.49 11.32
CA TRP A 300 19.83 9.57 11.91
C TRP A 300 21.25 9.61 11.34
N ALA A 301 21.89 8.46 11.14
CA ALA A 301 23.22 8.38 10.57
C ALA A 301 23.27 8.84 9.11
N LEU A 302 22.26 8.49 8.30
CA LEU A 302 22.11 8.96 6.91
C LEU A 302 21.96 10.48 6.83
N ASP A 303 21.30 11.11 7.82
CA ASP A 303 21.06 12.56 7.84
C ASP A 303 22.26 13.36 8.43
N LYS A 304 23.03 12.80 9.34
CA LYS A 304 24.01 13.52 10.17
C LYS A 304 25.46 13.08 10.05
N THR A 305 25.75 11.96 9.41
CA THR A 305 27.10 11.42 9.37
C THR A 305 27.62 11.24 7.95
N THR A 306 28.94 11.11 7.84
CA THR A 306 29.64 10.83 6.57
C THR A 306 29.90 9.35 6.36
N VAL A 307 29.23 8.48 7.11
CA VAL A 307 29.32 7.03 6.94
C VAL A 307 28.83 6.64 5.57
N ASN A 308 29.46 5.62 4.98
CA ASN A 308 29.07 5.15 3.65
C ASN A 308 27.60 4.75 3.59
N ASN A 309 26.80 5.50 2.83
CA ASN A 309 25.36 5.31 2.68
C ASN A 309 25.02 3.90 2.21
N LEU A 310 25.85 3.29 1.34
CA LEU A 310 25.61 1.94 0.82
C LEU A 310 25.64 0.90 1.97
N LEU A 311 26.55 1.05 2.94
CA LEU A 311 26.61 0.18 4.11
C LEU A 311 25.37 0.35 4.99
N LEU A 312 24.92 1.58 5.22
CA LEU A 312 23.74 1.87 6.02
C LEU A 312 22.47 1.27 5.38
N TYR A 313 22.30 1.43 4.06
CA TYR A 313 21.20 0.79 3.34
C TYR A 313 21.29 -0.74 3.36
N ALA A 314 22.49 -1.32 3.24
CA ALA A 314 22.66 -2.79 3.33
C ALA A 314 22.22 -3.33 4.70
N VAL A 315 22.58 -2.65 5.79
CA VAL A 315 22.13 -3.03 7.14
C VAL A 315 20.61 -2.85 7.28
N MET A 316 20.04 -1.78 6.79
CA MET A 316 18.58 -1.55 6.81
C MET A 316 17.82 -2.64 6.06
N ILE A 317 18.30 -3.03 4.87
CA ILE A 317 17.73 -4.14 4.08
C ILE A 317 17.82 -5.45 4.85
N ALA A 318 18.96 -5.75 5.47
CA ALA A 318 19.13 -6.97 6.26
C ALA A 318 18.15 -7.03 7.44
N VAL A 319 17.95 -5.92 8.15
CA VAL A 319 16.96 -5.81 9.22
C VAL A 319 15.55 -6.03 8.71
N CYS A 320 15.19 -5.42 7.57
CA CYS A 320 13.86 -5.59 6.94
C CYS A 320 13.62 -7.03 6.45
N ILE A 321 14.65 -7.69 5.89
CA ILE A 321 14.58 -9.11 5.51
C ILE A 321 14.35 -9.97 6.76
N PHE A 322 15.08 -9.72 7.84
CA PHE A 322 14.91 -10.43 9.12
C PHE A 322 13.47 -10.28 9.65
N LEU A 323 12.93 -9.06 9.68
CA LEU A 323 11.57 -8.79 10.11
C LEU A 323 10.54 -9.51 9.22
N GLY A 324 10.71 -9.44 7.90
CA GLY A 324 9.85 -10.12 6.93
C GLY A 324 9.89 -11.64 7.08
N ALA A 325 11.08 -12.23 7.17
CA ALA A 325 11.26 -13.68 7.31
C ALA A 325 10.68 -14.20 8.63
N ASN A 326 10.97 -13.54 9.75
CA ASN A 326 10.42 -13.87 11.06
C ASN A 326 8.90 -13.72 11.07
N GLY A 327 8.41 -12.65 10.42
CA GLY A 327 7.00 -12.42 10.16
C GLY A 327 6.35 -13.57 9.38
N MET A 328 6.93 -14.02 8.30
CA MET A 328 6.37 -15.07 7.44
C MET A 328 6.42 -16.47 8.07
N HIS A 329 7.47 -16.79 8.83
CA HIS A 329 7.61 -18.11 9.45
C HIS A 329 6.44 -18.48 10.36
N GLY A 330 5.93 -17.54 11.12
CA GLY A 330 4.76 -17.80 11.95
C GLY A 330 3.42 -17.74 11.18
N LEU A 331 3.35 -17.10 9.98
CA LEU A 331 2.15 -17.21 9.13
C LEU A 331 1.97 -18.63 8.58
N LYS A 332 3.05 -19.34 8.30
CA LYS A 332 2.99 -20.75 7.86
C LYS A 332 2.49 -21.65 8.97
N ARG A 333 2.97 -21.53 10.21
CA ARG A 333 2.51 -22.35 11.34
C ARG A 333 1.04 -22.18 11.67
N GLY A 334 0.52 -20.95 11.63
CA GLY A 334 -0.90 -20.71 11.91
C GLY A 334 -1.87 -21.07 10.78
N LEU A 335 -1.38 -21.64 9.67
CA LEU A 335 -2.19 -22.19 8.57
C LEU A 335 -2.28 -23.72 8.61
N GLU A 336 -1.34 -24.37 9.30
CA GLU A 336 -1.30 -25.83 9.47
C GLU A 336 -2.23 -26.30 10.61
N ASP A 337 -2.52 -25.42 11.58
CA ASP A 337 -3.51 -25.60 12.65
C ASP A 337 -4.91 -25.07 12.21
#